data_9d4b698af3ef491919ddf8a8361d4083
#
_entry.id   9d4b698af3ef491919ddf8a8361d4083
#
_cell.length_a   1.000
_cell.length_b   1.000
_cell.length_c   1.000
_cell.angle_alpha   90.00
_cell.angle_beta   90.00
_cell.angle_gamma   90.00
#
_symmetry.space_group_name_H-M   'P 1'
#
loop_
_entity.id
_entity.type
_entity.pdbx_description
1 polymer ?
#
loop_
_entity_poly.entity_id
_entity_poly.type
_entity_poly.pdbx_seq_one_letter_code
_entity_poly.pdbx_strand_id
1 'polypeptide(L)'
;NGGDSYYHSLQTSINKRFASGYSFGLNYTWSKSIDTSSQNASSDFNNTNTMSADYYNTKGNSRAVSTFHLNHVLGGNFTWKIPFMNDAGGAAQAILGGWSMSGLFNITSGTPVTLEANDRINWENDHTSGSGSRPTLISGGNNNPVTGNVDNWFDVNQFVLGERGYMGDLGRLTGRGDDFANFD
;
A
#
# COMPACT_ATOMS: atom_id res chain seq x y z
N ASN A 1 -28.56 -6.14 -1.69
CA ASN A 1 -27.32 -6.11 -0.89
C ASN A 1 -26.17 -6.61 -1.73
N GLY A 2 -25.54 -5.76 -2.51
CA GLY A 2 -24.37 -6.10 -3.31
C GLY A 2 -23.18 -5.28 -2.86
N GLY A 3 -22.03 -5.93 -2.62
CA GLY A 3 -20.78 -5.22 -2.54
C GLY A 3 -20.45 -4.62 -3.91
N ASP A 4 -19.91 -3.40 -3.90
CA ASP A 4 -19.41 -2.74 -5.10
C ASP A 4 -17.88 -2.76 -5.06
N SER A 5 -17.24 -2.99 -6.21
CA SER A 5 -15.80 -2.87 -6.37
C SER A 5 -15.48 -2.19 -7.70
N TYR A 6 -14.54 -1.26 -7.67
CA TYR A 6 -14.08 -0.50 -8.84
C TYR A 6 -12.56 -0.48 -8.87
N TYR A 7 -12.00 -0.81 -10.01
CA TYR A 7 -10.57 -0.75 -10.24
C TYR A 7 -10.27 0.06 -11.51
N HIS A 8 -9.38 1.03 -11.38
CA HIS A 8 -8.86 1.82 -12.50
C HIS A 8 -7.35 1.84 -12.46
N SER A 9 -6.69 1.66 -13.60
CA SER A 9 -5.24 1.73 -13.67
C SER A 9 -4.75 2.32 -14.99
N LEU A 10 -3.60 2.99 -14.91
CA LEU A 10 -2.73 3.30 -16.03
C LEU A 10 -1.49 2.42 -15.89
N GLN A 11 -1.20 1.63 -16.92
CA GLN A 11 -0.04 0.75 -16.96
C GLN A 11 0.86 1.18 -18.12
N THR A 12 2.15 1.36 -17.83
CA THR A 12 3.15 1.75 -18.82
C THR A 12 4.31 0.78 -18.75
N SER A 13 4.77 0.32 -19.91
CA SER A 13 5.94 -0.55 -20.04
C SER A 13 6.93 0.04 -21.02
N ILE A 14 8.20 0.08 -20.63
CA ILE A 14 9.31 0.53 -21.47
C ILE A 14 10.35 -0.59 -21.48
N ASN A 15 10.70 -1.06 -22.67
CA ASN A 15 11.67 -2.12 -22.84
C ASN A 15 12.73 -1.71 -23.85
N LYS A 16 13.99 -1.75 -23.45
CA LYS A 16 15.14 -1.60 -24.32
C LYS A 16 15.82 -2.96 -24.49
N ARG A 17 15.82 -3.48 -25.70
CA ARG A 17 16.57 -4.68 -26.06
C ARG A 17 18.06 -4.43 -25.93
N PHE A 18 18.81 -5.50 -25.65
CA PHE A 18 20.25 -5.39 -25.50
C PHE A 18 20.89 -4.78 -26.75
N ALA A 19 21.45 -3.60 -26.60
CA ALA A 19 22.21 -2.88 -27.60
C ALA A 19 23.16 -1.89 -26.91
N SER A 20 24.30 -1.61 -27.49
CA SER A 20 25.31 -0.69 -26.92
C SER A 20 25.75 -1.08 -25.48
N GLY A 21 25.75 -2.38 -25.17
CA GLY A 21 26.21 -2.88 -23.89
C GLY A 21 25.18 -2.89 -22.76
N TYR A 22 23.93 -2.48 -22.97
CA TYR A 22 22.91 -2.52 -21.92
C TYR A 22 21.52 -2.86 -22.44
N SER A 23 20.69 -3.39 -21.55
CA SER A 23 19.27 -3.61 -21.73
C SER A 23 18.53 -3.25 -20.43
N PHE A 24 17.29 -2.83 -20.54
CA PHE A 24 16.42 -2.65 -19.38
C PHE A 24 14.95 -2.84 -19.72
N GLY A 25 14.19 -3.24 -18.71
CA GLY A 25 12.74 -3.26 -18.74
C GLY A 25 12.20 -2.50 -17.54
N LEU A 26 11.22 -1.64 -17.74
CA LEU A 26 10.53 -0.89 -16.71
C LEU A 26 9.03 -1.08 -16.89
N ASN A 27 8.35 -1.37 -15.79
CA ASN A 27 6.89 -1.49 -15.74
C ASN A 27 6.39 -0.60 -14.61
N TYR A 28 5.51 0.32 -14.94
CA TYR A 28 4.91 1.22 -13.98
C TYR A 28 3.39 1.09 -14.02
N THR A 29 2.80 0.95 -12.85
CA THR A 29 1.35 0.95 -12.67
C THR A 29 0.95 2.04 -11.69
N TRP A 30 0.08 2.92 -12.13
CA TRP A 30 -0.67 3.81 -11.27
C TRP A 30 -2.11 3.33 -11.22
N SER A 31 -2.61 3.07 -10.01
CA SER A 31 -3.93 2.47 -9.88
C SER A 31 -4.73 3.01 -8.71
N LYS A 32 -6.03 2.79 -8.76
CA LYS A 32 -6.96 3.00 -7.65
C LYS A 32 -7.97 1.86 -7.61
N SER A 33 -8.03 1.18 -6.47
CA SER A 33 -9.04 0.17 -6.14
C SER A 33 -9.90 0.67 -4.99
N ILE A 34 -11.21 0.64 -5.18
CA ILE A 34 -12.20 1.05 -4.17
C ILE A 34 -13.23 -0.07 -4.07
N ASP A 35 -13.58 -0.44 -2.85
CA ASP A 35 -14.62 -1.42 -2.59
C ASP A 35 -15.44 -1.08 -1.33
N THR A 36 -16.49 -1.85 -1.10
CA THR A 36 -17.27 -1.81 0.13
C THR A 36 -16.87 -2.89 1.12
N SER A 37 -16.14 -3.92 0.66
CA SER A 37 -15.52 -4.97 1.46
C SER A 37 -14.40 -5.60 0.64
N SER A 38 -13.21 -5.74 1.22
CA SER A 38 -12.03 -6.27 0.52
C SER A 38 -11.83 -7.77 0.72
N GLN A 39 -12.65 -8.41 1.54
CA GLN A 39 -12.51 -9.83 1.88
C GLN A 39 -13.81 -10.59 1.63
N ASN A 40 -13.69 -11.89 1.45
CA ASN A 40 -14.84 -12.78 1.31
C ASN A 40 -15.28 -13.33 2.68
N ALA A 41 -16.51 -13.81 2.77
CA ALA A 41 -17.15 -14.23 4.01
C ALA A 41 -16.39 -15.30 4.80
N SER A 42 -15.54 -16.10 4.20
CA SER A 42 -14.81 -17.18 4.89
C SER A 42 -13.61 -16.70 5.71
N SER A 43 -13.06 -15.53 5.37
CA SER A 43 -11.97 -14.88 6.13
C SER A 43 -12.46 -13.78 7.06
N ASP A 44 -13.71 -13.35 6.91
CA ASP A 44 -14.28 -12.19 7.59
C ASP A 44 -14.60 -12.42 9.07
N PHE A 45 -14.80 -13.67 9.50
CA PHE A 45 -15.09 -13.96 10.90
C PHE A 45 -13.97 -13.60 11.87
N ASN A 46 -12.74 -13.46 11.37
CA ASN A 46 -11.57 -13.15 12.20
C ASN A 46 -10.96 -11.78 11.90
N ASN A 47 -11.45 -11.04 10.91
CA ASN A 47 -10.91 -9.74 10.55
C ASN A 47 -12.03 -8.75 10.18
N THR A 48 -12.70 -8.28 11.20
CA THR A 48 -13.87 -7.39 11.14
C THR A 48 -13.54 -6.00 10.56
N ASN A 49 -12.27 -5.64 10.50
CA ASN A 49 -11.82 -4.33 10.02
C ASN A 49 -12.05 -4.09 8.54
N THR A 50 -12.32 -5.14 7.78
CA THR A 50 -12.55 -5.08 6.34
C THR A 50 -14.01 -5.26 5.95
N MET A 51 -14.86 -5.62 6.90
CA MET A 51 -16.31 -5.72 6.71
C MET A 51 -17.01 -4.36 6.84
N SER A 52 -18.22 -4.31 6.32
CA SER A 52 -19.08 -3.17 6.56
C SER A 52 -19.56 -3.16 8.01
N ALA A 53 -19.21 -2.14 8.75
CA ALA A 53 -19.69 -1.93 10.12
C ALA A 53 -21.18 -1.56 10.18
N ASP A 54 -21.73 -1.08 9.07
CA ASP A 54 -23.14 -0.68 8.95
C ASP A 54 -23.81 -1.40 7.78
N TYR A 55 -24.60 -2.41 8.10
CA TYR A 55 -25.35 -3.20 7.10
C TYR A 55 -26.44 -2.39 6.40
N TYR A 56 -26.92 -1.30 7.01
CA TYR A 56 -27.98 -0.47 6.46
C TYR A 56 -27.44 0.63 5.55
N ASN A 57 -26.19 1.04 5.74
CA ASN A 57 -25.54 2.09 4.95
C ASN A 57 -24.12 1.67 4.49
N THR A 58 -24.02 0.50 3.84
CA THR A 58 -22.75 -0.05 3.39
C THR A 58 -22.00 0.89 2.43
N LYS A 59 -22.71 1.61 1.57
CA LYS A 59 -22.08 2.53 0.61
C LYS A 59 -21.58 3.82 1.26
N GLY A 60 -22.27 4.33 2.28
CA GLY A 60 -21.86 5.54 2.98
C GLY A 60 -20.68 5.32 3.92
N ASN A 61 -20.74 4.25 4.72
CA ASN A 61 -19.80 4.06 5.83
C ASN A 61 -18.68 3.08 5.55
N SER A 62 -18.79 2.23 4.51
CA SER A 62 -17.80 1.18 4.25
C SER A 62 -17.07 1.31 2.93
N ARG A 63 -17.48 2.25 2.07
CA ARG A 63 -16.80 2.48 0.80
C ARG A 63 -15.45 3.14 1.03
N ALA A 64 -14.38 2.42 0.71
CA ALA A 64 -13.01 2.88 0.89
C ALA A 64 -12.09 2.27 -0.17
N VAL A 65 -10.83 2.61 -0.12
CA VAL A 65 -9.80 1.88 -0.88
C VAL A 65 -9.75 0.42 -0.43
N SER A 66 -9.42 -0.49 -1.34
CA SER A 66 -9.27 -1.91 -1.01
C SER A 66 -8.05 -2.16 -0.13
N THR A 67 -8.06 -3.20 0.71
CA THR A 67 -6.91 -3.56 1.56
C THR A 67 -5.63 -3.83 0.78
N PHE A 68 -5.76 -4.32 -0.45
CA PHE A 68 -4.66 -4.62 -1.38
C PHE A 68 -4.34 -3.46 -2.33
N HIS A 69 -4.89 -2.28 -2.07
CA HIS A 69 -4.68 -1.12 -2.93
C HIS A 69 -3.25 -0.60 -2.84
N LEU A 70 -2.60 -0.49 -4.00
CA LEU A 70 -1.30 0.17 -4.17
C LEU A 70 -1.46 1.30 -5.18
N ASN A 71 -1.16 2.54 -4.77
CA ASN A 71 -1.26 3.69 -5.68
C ASN A 71 -0.26 3.59 -6.81
N HIS A 72 0.98 3.22 -6.47
CA HIS A 72 2.11 3.18 -7.39
C HIS A 72 2.85 1.86 -7.23
N VAL A 73 3.13 1.22 -8.34
CA VAL A 73 4.00 0.04 -8.42
C VAL A 73 4.97 0.27 -9.57
N LEU A 74 6.25 0.28 -9.28
CA LEU A 74 7.34 0.37 -10.24
C LEU A 74 8.21 -0.86 -10.10
N GLY A 75 8.28 -1.67 -11.14
CA GLY A 75 9.18 -2.80 -11.23
C GLY A 75 10.09 -2.68 -12.43
N GLY A 76 11.29 -3.18 -12.31
CA GLY A 76 12.21 -3.15 -13.44
C GLY A 76 13.36 -4.12 -13.31
N ASN A 77 14.02 -4.32 -14.43
CA ASN A 77 15.24 -5.10 -14.54
C ASN A 77 16.21 -4.41 -15.47
N PHE A 78 17.48 -4.63 -15.24
CA PHE A 78 18.53 -4.16 -16.12
C PHE A 78 19.66 -5.17 -16.23
N THR A 79 20.37 -5.09 -17.35
CA THR A 79 21.65 -5.76 -17.55
C THR A 79 22.58 -4.78 -18.25
N TRP A 80 23.75 -4.62 -17.70
CA TRP A 80 24.78 -3.72 -18.22
C TRP A 80 26.11 -4.45 -18.32
N LYS A 81 26.66 -4.53 -19.54
CA LYS A 81 28.05 -4.94 -19.75
C LYS A 81 28.92 -3.72 -19.54
N ILE A 82 29.76 -3.78 -18.52
CA ILE A 82 30.64 -2.68 -18.14
C ILE A 82 31.75 -2.57 -19.18
N PRO A 83 31.86 -1.44 -19.90
CA PRO A 83 32.85 -1.29 -21.00
C PRO A 83 34.27 -1.03 -20.51
N PHE A 84 34.54 -1.30 -19.22
CA PHE A 84 35.82 -0.99 -18.61
C PHE A 84 36.87 -2.05 -18.98
N MET A 85 38.03 -1.60 -19.43
CA MET A 85 39.23 -2.43 -19.74
C MET A 85 38.98 -3.56 -20.77
N ASN A 86 37.96 -3.49 -21.60
CA ASN A 86 37.73 -4.52 -22.62
C ASN A 86 38.79 -4.56 -23.71
N ASP A 87 39.46 -3.42 -23.96
CA ASP A 87 40.51 -3.26 -24.97
C ASP A 87 41.92 -3.21 -24.39
N ALA A 88 42.10 -3.51 -23.09
CA ALA A 88 43.34 -3.35 -22.36
C ALA A 88 44.22 -4.54 -22.55
N GLY A 89 44.67 -5.18 -23.35
CA GLY A 89 45.52 -6.37 -23.49
C GLY A 89 46.17 -6.91 -22.20
N GLY A 90 46.38 -8.20 -22.15
CA GLY A 90 47.12 -8.86 -21.09
C GLY A 90 46.34 -9.18 -19.79
N ALA A 91 47.08 -9.28 -18.68
CA ALA A 91 46.52 -9.66 -17.38
C ALA A 91 45.47 -8.68 -16.85
N ALA A 92 45.58 -7.40 -17.17
CA ALA A 92 44.59 -6.39 -16.76
C ALA A 92 43.22 -6.64 -17.39
N GLN A 93 43.15 -7.00 -18.65
CA GLN A 93 41.90 -7.37 -19.32
C GLN A 93 41.28 -8.64 -18.72
N ALA A 94 42.13 -9.64 -18.41
CA ALA A 94 41.66 -10.91 -17.85
C ALA A 94 41.00 -10.75 -16.47
N ILE A 95 41.44 -9.78 -15.66
CA ILE A 95 40.92 -9.54 -14.31
C ILE A 95 39.82 -8.46 -14.27
N LEU A 96 39.99 -7.39 -15.02
CA LEU A 96 39.16 -6.19 -14.95
C LEU A 96 38.18 -6.04 -16.12
N GLY A 97 38.39 -6.78 -17.21
CA GLY A 97 37.51 -6.78 -18.37
C GLY A 97 36.35 -7.76 -18.31
N GLY A 98 35.35 -7.57 -19.14
CA GLY A 98 34.25 -8.54 -19.33
C GLY A 98 33.18 -8.60 -18.22
N TRP A 99 33.22 -7.71 -17.27
CA TRP A 99 32.21 -7.66 -16.20
C TRP A 99 30.84 -7.26 -16.72
N SER A 100 29.81 -7.90 -16.17
CA SER A 100 28.42 -7.50 -16.38
C SER A 100 27.71 -7.38 -15.03
N MET A 101 26.85 -6.39 -14.92
CA MET A 101 25.96 -6.17 -13.79
C MET A 101 24.53 -6.37 -14.25
N SER A 102 23.77 -7.12 -13.47
CA SER A 102 22.33 -7.29 -13.67
C SER A 102 21.62 -7.06 -12.35
N GLY A 103 20.43 -6.52 -12.41
CA GLY A 103 19.63 -6.28 -11.22
C GLY A 103 18.14 -6.26 -11.50
N LEU A 104 17.40 -6.53 -10.44
CA LEU A 104 15.95 -6.39 -10.37
C LEU A 104 15.61 -5.37 -9.29
N PHE A 105 14.54 -4.62 -9.49
CA PHE A 105 14.03 -3.77 -8.44
C PHE A 105 12.50 -3.72 -8.47
N ASN A 106 11.92 -3.54 -7.29
CA ASN A 106 10.50 -3.32 -7.13
C ASN A 106 10.26 -2.25 -6.06
N ILE A 107 9.49 -1.23 -6.41
CA ILE A 107 9.13 -0.12 -5.53
C ILE A 107 7.61 -0.03 -5.52
N THR A 108 7.01 -0.04 -4.34
CA THR A 108 5.56 0.05 -4.17
C THR A 108 5.20 1.10 -3.15
N SER A 109 4.10 1.80 -3.38
CA SER A 109 3.52 2.66 -2.36
C SER A 109 3.02 1.85 -1.17
N GLY A 110 2.98 2.47 0.01
CA GLY A 110 2.48 1.86 1.23
C GLY A 110 1.05 1.33 1.11
N THR A 111 0.78 0.25 1.80
CA THR A 111 -0.55 -0.38 1.86
C THR A 111 -1.51 0.44 2.72
N PRO A 112 -2.81 0.41 2.43
CA PRO A 112 -3.82 1.01 3.30
C PRO A 112 -3.89 0.32 4.66
N VAL A 113 -4.05 1.11 5.72
CA VAL A 113 -4.21 0.63 7.11
C VAL A 113 -5.47 1.21 7.70
N THR A 114 -6.21 0.40 8.45
CA THR A 114 -7.33 0.88 9.27
C THR A 114 -6.78 1.42 10.57
N LEU A 115 -7.14 2.67 10.88
CA LEU A 115 -6.84 3.27 12.17
C LEU A 115 -7.98 2.95 13.14
N GLU A 116 -7.64 2.36 14.28
CA GLU A 116 -8.60 1.90 15.28
C GLU A 116 -8.30 2.51 16.64
N ALA A 117 -9.34 2.82 17.36
CA ALA A 117 -9.25 3.18 18.75
C ALA A 117 -9.51 1.93 19.61
N ASN A 118 -8.64 1.67 20.57
CA ASN A 118 -8.84 0.56 21.50
C ASN A 118 -9.83 0.97 22.62
N ASP A 119 -11.06 1.22 22.23
CA ASP A 119 -12.15 1.54 23.13
C ASP A 119 -13.19 0.42 23.12
N ARG A 120 -13.24 -0.35 24.20
CA ARG A 120 -14.19 -1.45 24.37
C ARG A 120 -15.62 -0.98 24.72
N ILE A 121 -15.86 0.33 24.72
CA ILE A 121 -17.12 0.93 25.18
C ILE A 121 -18.01 1.32 24.01
N ASN A 122 -17.47 1.33 22.78
CA ASN A 122 -18.24 1.67 21.60
C ASN A 122 -19.08 0.50 21.06
N TRP A 123 -20.21 0.85 20.48
CA TRP A 123 -21.18 -0.09 19.96
C TRP A 123 -20.59 -1.09 18.94
N GLU A 124 -19.57 -0.68 18.18
CA GLU A 124 -18.87 -1.56 17.24
C GLU A 124 -18.22 -2.77 17.92
N ASN A 125 -17.79 -2.63 19.16
CA ASN A 125 -17.18 -3.71 19.94
C ASN A 125 -18.20 -4.74 20.46
N ASP A 126 -19.46 -4.37 20.62
CA ASP A 126 -20.50 -5.30 21.10
C ASP A 126 -20.90 -6.33 20.04
N HIS A 127 -20.61 -6.07 18.77
CA HIS A 127 -21.04 -6.91 17.65
C HIS A 127 -19.90 -7.62 16.91
N THR A 128 -18.66 -7.24 17.17
CA THR A 128 -17.50 -7.80 16.47
C THR A 128 -16.42 -8.13 17.51
N SER A 129 -16.37 -9.37 17.90
CA SER A 129 -15.37 -9.85 18.88
C SER A 129 -13.94 -9.58 18.35
N GLY A 130 -13.29 -8.53 18.88
CA GLY A 130 -11.87 -8.31 18.73
C GLY A 130 -11.42 -7.14 17.85
N SER A 131 -12.30 -6.38 17.21
CA SER A 131 -11.93 -5.17 16.50
C SER A 131 -12.10 -3.92 17.36
N GLY A 132 -11.14 -2.99 17.23
CA GLY A 132 -11.26 -1.66 17.81
C GLY A 132 -12.36 -0.84 17.13
N SER A 133 -12.94 0.11 17.86
CA SER A 133 -13.87 1.07 17.27
C SER A 133 -13.14 2.06 16.36
N ARG A 134 -13.84 2.61 15.39
CA ARG A 134 -13.31 3.71 14.60
C ARG A 134 -13.21 4.97 15.43
N PRO A 135 -12.10 5.69 15.41
CA PRO A 135 -12.03 7.00 16.03
C PRO A 135 -12.85 8.02 15.23
N THR A 136 -13.13 9.15 15.85
CA THR A 136 -13.71 10.32 15.20
C THR A 136 -12.58 11.30 14.87
N LEU A 137 -12.60 11.85 13.66
CA LEU A 137 -11.64 12.86 13.25
C LEU A 137 -11.96 14.19 13.93
N ILE A 138 -10.98 14.89 14.47
CA ILE A 138 -11.18 16.26 14.98
C ILE A 138 -11.59 17.19 13.84
N SER A 139 -12.32 18.25 14.15
CA SER A 139 -12.73 19.24 13.14
C SER A 139 -11.50 19.84 12.43
N GLY A 140 -11.43 19.69 11.12
CA GLY A 140 -10.31 20.11 10.30
C GLY A 140 -9.06 19.21 10.39
N GLY A 141 -9.18 18.07 11.04
CA GLY A 141 -8.10 17.09 11.16
C GLY A 141 -7.74 16.39 9.86
N ASN A 142 -6.56 15.77 9.84
CA ASN A 142 -6.07 14.96 8.73
C ASN A 142 -6.46 13.49 8.96
N ASN A 143 -7.16 12.87 8.02
CA ASN A 143 -7.55 11.46 8.09
C ASN A 143 -6.40 10.47 7.76
N ASN A 144 -5.28 10.97 7.28
CA ASN A 144 -4.03 10.21 7.06
C ASN A 144 -2.85 11.00 7.61
N PRO A 145 -2.72 11.15 8.93
CA PRO A 145 -1.72 12.02 9.56
C PRO A 145 -0.38 11.30 9.70
N VAL A 146 0.22 10.87 8.59
CA VAL A 146 1.55 10.24 8.58
C VAL A 146 2.61 11.25 8.96
N THR A 147 3.44 10.92 9.94
CA THR A 147 4.56 11.73 10.39
C THR A 147 5.87 11.39 9.69
N GLY A 148 6.00 10.18 9.16
CA GLY A 148 7.24 9.63 8.59
C GLY A 148 8.25 9.16 9.65
N ASN A 149 7.89 9.17 10.93
CA ASN A 149 8.74 8.66 12.00
C ASN A 149 8.32 7.23 12.36
N VAL A 150 9.26 6.29 12.34
CA VAL A 150 9.03 4.86 12.60
C VAL A 150 8.43 4.63 13.99
N ASP A 151 8.85 5.39 15.01
CA ASP A 151 8.37 5.25 16.38
C ASP A 151 6.99 5.89 16.63
N ASN A 152 6.57 6.79 15.74
CA ASN A 152 5.30 7.50 15.83
C ASN A 152 4.76 7.77 14.40
N TRP A 153 4.39 6.70 13.70
CA TRP A 153 4.02 6.76 12.29
C TRP A 153 2.79 7.64 12.02
N PHE A 154 1.82 7.66 12.93
CA PHE A 154 0.62 8.49 12.84
C PHE A 154 0.55 9.51 13.98
N ASP A 155 0.15 10.75 13.69
CA ASP A 155 -0.20 11.73 14.71
C ASP A 155 -1.59 11.41 15.30
N VAL A 156 -1.60 10.75 16.44
CA VAL A 156 -2.81 10.33 17.14
C VAL A 156 -3.66 11.49 17.64
N ASN A 157 -3.11 12.70 17.75
CA ASN A 157 -3.85 13.88 18.21
C ASN A 157 -4.87 14.40 17.18
N GLN A 158 -4.85 13.84 15.97
CA GLN A 158 -5.85 14.12 14.94
C GLN A 158 -7.19 13.44 15.20
N PHE A 159 -7.25 12.56 16.20
CA PHE A 159 -8.40 11.70 16.46
C PHE A 159 -8.89 11.83 17.89
N VAL A 160 -10.18 11.64 18.07
CA VAL A 160 -10.82 11.52 19.39
C VAL A 160 -11.66 10.25 19.43
N LEU A 161 -11.85 9.74 20.63
CA LEU A 161 -12.82 8.65 20.82
C LEU A 161 -14.24 9.18 20.57
N GLY A 162 -15.04 8.43 19.84
CA GLY A 162 -16.44 8.74 19.63
C GLY A 162 -17.24 8.70 20.95
N GLU A 163 -18.39 9.34 20.94
CA GLU A 163 -19.33 9.22 22.07
C GLU A 163 -19.81 7.78 22.22
N ARG A 164 -20.09 7.39 23.45
CA ARG A 164 -20.58 6.03 23.77
C ARG A 164 -21.89 5.74 23.02
N GLY A 165 -21.91 4.62 22.30
CA GLY A 165 -23.08 4.21 21.50
C GLY A 165 -23.13 4.79 20.09
N TYR A 166 -22.12 5.57 19.69
CA TYR A 166 -21.99 6.09 18.34
C TYR A 166 -20.77 5.51 17.64
N MET A 167 -20.93 5.26 16.36
CA MET A 167 -19.83 4.85 15.49
C MET A 167 -18.94 6.07 15.16
N GLY A 168 -17.63 5.94 15.26
CA GLY A 168 -16.70 6.97 14.81
C GLY A 168 -16.84 7.26 13.30
N ASP A 169 -16.56 8.48 12.89
CA ASP A 169 -16.75 8.96 11.53
C ASP A 169 -15.53 8.74 10.61
N LEU A 170 -14.41 8.25 11.16
CA LEU A 170 -13.24 7.94 10.36
C LEU A 170 -13.54 6.82 9.35
N GLY A 171 -13.19 7.05 8.10
CA GLY A 171 -13.33 6.06 7.04
C GLY A 171 -12.47 4.81 7.26
N ARG A 172 -12.87 3.70 6.66
CA ARG A 172 -12.07 2.48 6.60
C ARG A 172 -10.80 2.71 5.77
N LEU A 173 -9.66 2.16 6.17
CA LEU A 173 -8.42 2.13 5.39
C LEU A 173 -7.92 3.52 4.95
N THR A 174 -8.07 4.52 5.83
CA THR A 174 -7.63 5.90 5.56
C THR A 174 -6.14 6.10 5.79
N GLY A 175 -5.55 5.37 6.72
CA GLY A 175 -4.11 5.41 6.97
C GLY A 175 -3.29 4.81 5.84
N ARG A 176 -2.02 5.20 5.74
CA ARG A 176 -1.03 4.62 4.83
C ARG A 176 0.18 4.13 5.59
N GLY A 177 0.59 2.90 5.30
CA GLY A 177 1.87 2.38 5.73
C GLY A 177 3.02 2.98 4.94
N ASP A 178 4.23 2.53 5.27
CA ASP A 178 5.46 2.97 4.58
C ASP A 178 5.55 2.39 3.16
N ASP A 179 6.27 3.10 2.31
CA ASP A 179 6.62 2.64 0.97
C ASP A 179 7.65 1.52 1.06
N PHE A 180 7.59 0.59 0.13
CA PHE A 180 8.51 -0.54 0.07
C PHE A 180 9.39 -0.47 -1.17
N ALA A 181 10.70 -0.67 -0.99
CA ALA A 181 11.65 -0.79 -2.08
C ALA A 181 12.56 -2.00 -1.87
N ASN A 182 12.66 -2.84 -2.89
CA ASN A 182 13.59 -3.98 -2.95
C ASN A 182 14.49 -3.87 -4.17
N PHE A 183 15.78 -4.22 -4.00
CA PHE A 183 16.82 -4.25 -5.02
C PHE A 183 17.62 -5.54 -4.86
N ASP A 184 17.67 -6.33 -5.93
CA ASP A 184 18.42 -7.58 -6.04
C ASP A 184 19.44 -7.53 -7.19
#